data_ef617e2b42e5c558f48753960864da15
#
_entry.id   ef617e2b42e5c558f48753960864da15
#
_cell.length_a   1.000
_cell.length_b   1.000
_cell.length_c   1.000
_cell.angle_alpha   90.00
_cell.angle_beta   90.00
_cell.angle_gamma   90.00
#
_symmetry.space_group_name_H-M   'P 1'
#
loop_
_entity.id
_entity.type
_entity.pdbx_description
1 polymer ?
#
loop_
_entity_poly.entity_id
_entity_poly.type
_entity_poly.pdbx_seq_one_letter_code
_entity_poly.pdbx_strand_id
1 'polypeptide(L)'
;MIKRSKTIDRCQISKKKDLEQILSLGYLPPVNNYININSSKKEETFFPTELMYSRSSKLVQLGTIVNKEIIFPKEYPYTSSTTKILRENFKDLYLETKKILSLKKKDLVIDIGSNDGNLLGNFKKNHK
;
A
#
# COMPACT_ATOMS: atom_id res chain seq x y z
N MET A 1 -5.26 18.77 -16.96
CA MET A 1 -5.31 17.33 -17.32
C MET A 1 -4.56 16.56 -16.26
N ILE A 2 -5.21 15.71 -15.47
CA ILE A 2 -4.57 14.92 -14.40
C ILE A 2 -3.65 13.89 -15.09
N LYS A 3 -2.35 13.91 -14.82
CA LYS A 3 -1.42 12.91 -15.35
C LYS A 3 -1.78 11.55 -14.76
N ARG A 4 -2.00 10.53 -15.58
CA ARG A 4 -2.32 9.17 -15.13
C ARG A 4 -1.19 8.54 -14.33
N SER A 5 0.05 8.78 -14.76
CA SER A 5 1.26 8.28 -14.09
C SER A 5 2.47 9.17 -14.37
N LYS A 6 3.53 8.95 -13.60
CA LYS A 6 4.82 9.63 -13.75
C LYS A 6 5.94 8.63 -13.48
N THR A 7 6.85 8.47 -14.43
CA THR A 7 8.13 7.78 -14.20
C THR A 7 9.04 8.65 -13.34
N ILE A 8 9.76 8.05 -12.41
CA ILE A 8 10.68 8.73 -11.51
C ILE A 8 12.11 8.24 -11.74
N ASP A 9 13.05 9.18 -11.67
CA ASP A 9 14.49 8.93 -11.82
C ASP A 9 15.26 9.14 -10.50
N ARG A 10 14.52 9.47 -9.41
CA ARG A 10 15.09 9.76 -8.09
C ARG A 10 14.39 8.97 -7.00
N CYS A 11 15.18 8.54 -6.04
CA CYS A 11 14.64 7.92 -4.83
C CYS A 11 13.66 8.84 -4.11
N GLN A 12 12.51 8.31 -3.72
CA GLN A 12 11.46 9.09 -3.06
C GLN A 12 11.87 9.57 -1.65
N ILE A 13 12.81 8.88 -1.00
CA ILE A 13 13.32 9.24 0.34
C ILE A 13 14.57 10.13 0.23
N SER A 14 15.66 9.60 -0.34
CA SER A 14 16.95 10.32 -0.39
C SER A 14 16.98 11.47 -1.41
N LYS A 15 16.04 11.51 -2.35
CA LYS A 15 15.98 12.43 -3.50
C LYS A 15 17.17 12.33 -4.46
N LYS A 16 18.09 11.40 -4.23
CA LYS A 16 19.25 11.16 -5.10
C LYS A 16 18.83 10.45 -6.39
N LYS A 17 19.60 10.69 -7.45
CA LYS A 17 19.44 10.04 -8.75
C LYS A 17 20.30 8.78 -8.79
N ASP A 18 19.93 7.77 -8.00
CA ASP A 18 20.67 6.51 -7.81
C ASP A 18 19.75 5.27 -7.88
N LEU A 19 18.69 5.37 -8.64
CA LEU A 19 17.77 4.26 -8.85
C LEU A 19 18.34 3.30 -9.90
N GLU A 20 18.44 2.03 -9.53
CA GLU A 20 18.79 0.93 -10.41
C GLU A 20 17.61 -0.02 -10.53
N GLN A 21 17.25 -0.40 -11.75
CA GLN A 21 16.22 -1.40 -11.97
C GLN A 21 16.75 -2.78 -11.58
N ILE A 22 16.05 -3.44 -10.65
CA ILE A 22 16.40 -4.79 -10.19
C ILE A 22 15.46 -5.87 -10.71
N LEU A 23 14.23 -5.48 -11.08
CA LEU A 23 13.23 -6.40 -11.64
C LEU A 23 12.24 -5.62 -12.49
N SER A 24 11.81 -6.20 -13.60
CA SER A 24 10.64 -5.73 -14.35
C SER A 24 9.58 -6.82 -14.39
N LEU A 25 8.35 -6.45 -14.02
CA LEU A 25 7.17 -7.28 -14.16
C LEU A 25 6.37 -6.94 -15.42
N GLY A 26 6.94 -6.07 -16.29
CA GLY A 26 6.27 -5.58 -17.48
C GLY A 26 5.18 -4.56 -17.16
N TYR A 27 4.08 -4.61 -17.91
CA TYR A 27 2.95 -3.72 -17.75
C TYR A 27 1.80 -4.45 -17.06
N LEU A 28 1.36 -3.95 -15.92
CA LEU A 28 0.27 -4.53 -15.13
C LEU A 28 -0.89 -3.54 -14.95
N PRO A 29 -2.13 -4.03 -14.90
CA PRO A 29 -3.27 -3.20 -14.55
C PRO A 29 -3.25 -2.83 -13.06
N PRO A 30 -3.97 -1.77 -12.64
CA PRO A 30 -4.16 -1.48 -11.22
C PRO A 30 -4.82 -2.65 -10.49
N VAL A 31 -4.27 -3.02 -9.33
CA VAL A 31 -4.85 -4.05 -8.47
C VAL A 31 -6.24 -3.62 -7.99
N ASN A 32 -7.16 -4.58 -7.86
CA ASN A 32 -8.55 -4.35 -7.42
C ASN A 32 -9.39 -3.44 -8.34
N ASN A 33 -8.96 -3.25 -9.58
CA ASN A 33 -9.78 -2.59 -10.60
C ASN A 33 -10.64 -3.64 -11.31
N TYR A 34 -11.77 -4.00 -10.69
CA TYR A 34 -12.67 -5.01 -11.27
C TYR A 34 -13.42 -4.46 -12.46
N ILE A 35 -13.44 -5.23 -13.54
CA ILE A 35 -14.19 -4.93 -14.76
C ILE A 35 -15.50 -5.73 -14.71
N ASN A 36 -16.62 -5.06 -15.00
CA ASN A 36 -17.90 -5.73 -15.10
C ASN A 36 -17.88 -6.70 -16.31
N ILE A 37 -18.30 -7.94 -16.09
CA ILE A 37 -18.34 -9.01 -17.12
C ILE A 37 -19.10 -8.55 -18.39
N ASN A 38 -20.14 -7.73 -18.23
CA ASN A 38 -20.94 -7.21 -19.34
C ASN A 38 -20.32 -5.97 -20.01
N SER A 39 -19.20 -5.44 -19.52
CA SER A 39 -18.53 -4.25 -20.06
C SER A 39 -17.27 -4.57 -20.87
N SER A 40 -17.24 -5.69 -21.56
CA SER A 40 -16.11 -6.27 -22.31
C SER A 40 -15.45 -5.38 -23.37
N LYS A 41 -15.92 -4.16 -23.57
CA LYS A 41 -15.40 -3.18 -24.54
C LYS A 41 -14.61 -2.03 -23.94
N LYS A 42 -14.35 -2.00 -22.62
CA LYS A 42 -13.51 -0.95 -22.04
C LYS A 42 -12.04 -1.38 -22.10
N GLU A 43 -11.22 -0.55 -22.74
CA GLU A 43 -9.78 -0.71 -22.71
C GLU A 43 -9.27 -0.64 -21.27
N GLU A 44 -8.51 -1.64 -20.87
CA GLU A 44 -7.84 -1.66 -19.58
C GLU A 44 -6.55 -0.84 -19.63
N THR A 45 -6.29 -0.07 -18.60
CA THR A 45 -5.07 0.72 -18.53
C THR A 45 -4.00 -0.07 -17.80
N PHE A 46 -2.82 -0.20 -18.41
CA PHE A 46 -1.65 -0.86 -17.86
C PHE A 46 -0.58 0.18 -17.51
N PHE A 47 0.21 -0.11 -16.47
CA PHE A 47 1.32 0.73 -16.03
C PHE A 47 2.61 -0.06 -15.96
N PRO A 48 3.78 0.56 -16.30
CA PRO A 48 5.07 -0.08 -16.13
C PRO A 48 5.28 -0.43 -14.65
N THR A 49 5.62 -1.70 -14.38
CA THR A 49 5.79 -2.21 -13.03
C THR A 49 7.22 -2.68 -12.86
N GLU A 50 8.10 -1.74 -12.56
CA GLU A 50 9.53 -1.93 -12.38
C GLU A 50 9.90 -1.71 -10.93
N LEU A 51 10.62 -2.66 -10.33
CA LEU A 51 11.24 -2.49 -9.03
C LEU A 51 12.61 -1.84 -9.19
N MET A 52 12.78 -0.72 -8.51
CA MET A 52 13.99 0.08 -8.50
C MET A 52 14.62 0.04 -7.11
N TYR A 53 15.93 -0.09 -7.05
CA TYR A 53 16.70 -0.04 -5.82
C TYR A 53 17.53 1.24 -5.73
N SER A 54 17.48 1.93 -4.60
CA SER A 54 18.32 3.08 -4.30
C SER A 54 19.47 2.66 -3.39
N ARG A 55 20.70 2.82 -3.86
CA ARG A 55 21.91 2.47 -3.07
C ARG A 55 22.06 3.32 -1.82
N SER A 56 21.72 4.61 -1.90
CA SER A 56 21.91 5.55 -0.80
C SER A 56 20.91 5.37 0.35
N SER A 57 19.66 5.05 0.05
CA SER A 57 18.61 4.86 1.06
C SER A 57 18.30 3.41 1.37
N LYS A 58 18.84 2.45 0.60
CA LYS A 58 18.52 1.02 0.65
C LYS A 58 17.04 0.71 0.40
N LEU A 59 16.33 1.65 -0.21
CA LEU A 59 14.90 1.52 -0.51
C LEU A 59 14.70 0.76 -1.83
N VAL A 60 13.82 -0.23 -1.80
CA VAL A 60 13.20 -0.80 -3.00
C VAL A 60 11.87 -0.09 -3.22
N GLN A 61 11.65 0.44 -4.42
CA GLN A 61 10.47 1.22 -4.77
C GLN A 61 10.04 0.95 -6.23
N LEU A 62 8.81 1.32 -6.57
CA LEU A 62 8.38 1.32 -7.97
C LEU A 62 9.00 2.48 -8.73
N GLY A 63 9.39 2.24 -9.99
CA GLY A 63 9.90 3.26 -10.92
C GLY A 63 8.81 4.17 -11.49
N THR A 64 7.55 3.79 -11.34
CA THR A 64 6.39 4.55 -11.82
C THR A 64 5.45 4.86 -10.67
N ILE A 65 5.09 6.14 -10.53
CA ILE A 65 4.04 6.61 -9.61
C ILE A 65 2.75 6.72 -10.42
N VAL A 66 1.73 5.98 -10.06
CA VAL A 66 0.38 6.07 -10.64
C VAL A 66 -0.45 7.04 -9.80
N ASN A 67 -1.34 7.79 -10.46
CA ASN A 67 -2.23 8.71 -9.76
C ASN A 67 -3.05 7.96 -8.71
N LYS A 68 -3.06 8.50 -7.48
CA LYS A 68 -3.75 7.90 -6.33
C LYS A 68 -5.24 7.64 -6.56
N GLU A 69 -5.91 8.49 -7.34
CA GLU A 69 -7.34 8.33 -7.68
C GLU A 69 -7.62 7.14 -8.59
N ILE A 70 -6.59 6.64 -9.31
CA ILE A 70 -6.67 5.43 -10.11
C ILE A 70 -6.45 4.19 -9.24
N ILE A 71 -5.46 4.25 -8.33
CA ILE A 71 -5.09 3.10 -7.48
C ILE A 71 -6.06 2.95 -6.30
N PHE A 72 -6.51 4.06 -5.73
CA PHE A 72 -7.43 4.13 -4.60
C PHE A 72 -8.65 4.98 -4.96
N PRO A 73 -9.56 4.47 -5.83
CA PRO A 73 -10.80 5.16 -6.14
C PRO A 73 -11.68 5.30 -4.89
N LYS A 74 -12.66 6.22 -4.93
CA LYS A 74 -13.58 6.44 -3.79
C LYS A 74 -14.29 5.16 -3.33
N GLU A 75 -14.65 4.31 -4.27
CA GLU A 75 -15.24 2.98 -4.02
C GLU A 75 -14.17 1.89 -4.14
N TYR A 76 -13.18 1.94 -3.26
CA TYR A 76 -12.11 0.94 -3.23
C TYR A 76 -12.62 -0.38 -2.66
N PRO A 77 -12.63 -1.47 -3.44
CA PRO A 77 -13.36 -2.69 -3.07
C PRO A 77 -12.65 -3.55 -2.03
N TYR A 78 -11.38 -3.30 -1.75
CA TYR A 78 -10.60 -4.13 -0.84
C TYR A 78 -10.69 -3.61 0.60
N THR A 79 -11.04 -4.53 1.53
CA THR A 79 -10.98 -4.29 2.97
C THR A 79 -10.13 -5.35 3.67
N SER A 80 -9.32 -4.92 4.64
CA SER A 80 -8.41 -5.80 5.39
C SER A 80 -9.16 -6.85 6.21
N SER A 81 -10.37 -6.53 6.69
CA SER A 81 -11.19 -7.45 7.49
C SER A 81 -11.82 -8.59 6.68
N THR A 82 -11.75 -8.58 5.34
CA THR A 82 -12.40 -9.59 4.50
C THR A 82 -11.84 -10.99 4.74
N THR A 83 -10.53 -11.14 4.89
CA THR A 83 -9.90 -12.45 5.06
C THR A 83 -9.62 -12.80 6.52
N LYS A 84 -9.92 -14.03 6.91
CA LYS A 84 -9.65 -14.54 8.27
C LYS A 84 -8.17 -14.43 8.62
N ILE A 85 -7.31 -14.86 7.70
CA ILE A 85 -5.84 -14.89 7.89
C ILE A 85 -5.29 -13.49 8.24
N LEU A 86 -5.78 -12.44 7.58
CA LEU A 86 -5.31 -11.08 7.83
C LEU A 86 -5.81 -10.55 9.19
N ARG A 87 -7.05 -10.89 9.57
CA ARG A 87 -7.55 -10.55 10.91
C ARG A 87 -6.73 -11.23 12.01
N GLU A 88 -6.33 -12.48 11.82
CA GLU A 88 -5.47 -13.21 12.76
C GLU A 88 -4.08 -12.59 12.82
N ASN A 89 -3.46 -12.27 11.69
CA ASN A 89 -2.17 -11.58 11.65
C ASN A 89 -2.19 -10.23 12.39
N PHE A 90 -3.24 -9.44 12.21
CA PHE A 90 -3.37 -8.16 12.93
C PHE A 90 -3.57 -8.33 14.44
N LYS A 91 -4.26 -9.39 14.85
CA LYS A 91 -4.36 -9.75 16.26
C LYS A 91 -3.00 -10.16 16.83
N ASP A 92 -2.25 -10.97 16.11
CA ASP A 92 -0.91 -11.42 16.50
C ASP A 92 0.06 -10.24 16.57
N LEU A 93 0.03 -9.33 15.58
CA LEU A 93 0.81 -8.08 15.60
C LEU A 93 0.51 -7.25 16.86
N TYR A 94 -0.76 -7.10 17.22
CA TYR A 94 -1.15 -6.43 18.46
C TYR A 94 -0.56 -7.12 19.70
N LEU A 95 -0.67 -8.45 19.79
CA LEU A 95 -0.15 -9.20 20.92
C LEU A 95 1.37 -9.12 21.05
N GLU A 96 2.09 -9.21 19.94
CA GLU A 96 3.56 -9.04 19.92
C GLU A 96 3.96 -7.60 20.28
N THR A 97 3.26 -6.61 19.76
CA THR A 97 3.48 -5.19 20.12
C THR A 97 3.35 -4.98 21.63
N LYS A 98 2.34 -5.59 22.26
CA LYS A 98 2.18 -5.51 23.72
C LYS A 98 3.32 -6.15 24.51
N LYS A 99 3.95 -7.22 24.00
CA LYS A 99 5.10 -7.86 24.65
C LYS A 99 6.34 -6.98 24.57
N ILE A 100 6.56 -6.31 23.44
CA ILE A 100 7.74 -5.49 23.16
C ILE A 100 7.62 -4.10 23.79
N LEU A 101 6.44 -3.49 23.68
CA LEU A 101 6.15 -2.14 24.15
C LEU A 101 5.29 -2.19 25.41
N SER A 102 5.71 -1.49 26.45
CA SER A 102 4.94 -1.32 27.69
C SER A 102 3.81 -0.30 27.51
N LEU A 103 2.91 -0.57 26.57
CA LEU A 103 1.79 0.32 26.24
C LEU A 103 0.85 0.53 27.44
N LYS A 104 0.55 1.79 27.72
CA LYS A 104 -0.36 2.22 28.77
C LYS A 104 -1.74 2.56 28.17
N LYS A 105 -2.78 2.48 28.98
CA LYS A 105 -4.17 2.76 28.56
C LYS A 105 -4.38 4.15 27.93
N LYS A 106 -3.55 5.13 28.31
CA LYS A 106 -3.61 6.50 27.79
C LYS A 106 -2.77 6.75 26.53
N ASP A 107 -1.97 5.78 26.10
CA ASP A 107 -1.10 5.96 24.96
C ASP A 107 -1.93 6.01 23.68
N LEU A 108 -1.55 6.95 22.79
CA LEU A 108 -2.18 7.13 21.49
C LEU A 108 -1.55 6.17 20.49
N VAL A 109 -2.38 5.39 19.81
CA VAL A 109 -1.96 4.51 18.71
C VAL A 109 -2.48 5.06 17.39
N ILE A 110 -1.59 5.24 16.44
CA ILE A 110 -1.89 5.76 15.10
C ILE A 110 -1.46 4.72 14.06
N ASP A 111 -2.38 4.37 13.17
CA ASP A 111 -2.12 3.54 11.99
C ASP A 111 -2.26 4.40 10.73
N ILE A 112 -1.15 4.57 10.01
CA ILE A 112 -1.11 5.38 8.78
C ILE A 112 -1.48 4.49 7.58
N GLY A 113 -2.65 4.73 6.98
CA GLY A 113 -3.20 3.88 5.93
C GLY A 113 -4.01 2.71 6.47
N SER A 114 -4.73 2.94 7.56
CA SER A 114 -5.45 1.94 8.36
C SER A 114 -6.52 1.12 7.61
N ASN A 115 -6.79 1.42 6.35
CA ASN A 115 -7.83 0.79 5.54
C ASN A 115 -9.19 0.84 6.27
N ASP A 116 -9.77 -0.31 6.67
CA ASP A 116 -11.03 -0.40 7.41
C ASP A 116 -10.86 -0.38 8.95
N GLY A 117 -9.65 -0.10 9.43
CA GLY A 117 -9.33 0.01 10.87
C GLY A 117 -9.24 -1.33 11.60
N ASN A 118 -9.14 -2.45 10.90
CA ASN A 118 -9.10 -3.78 11.51
C ASN A 118 -7.95 -3.96 12.50
N LEU A 119 -6.74 -3.44 12.18
CA LEU A 119 -5.60 -3.45 13.10
C LEU A 119 -5.90 -2.61 14.36
N LEU A 120 -6.35 -1.36 14.18
CA LEU A 120 -6.69 -0.46 15.29
C LEU A 120 -7.81 -1.02 16.18
N GLY A 121 -8.72 -1.81 15.62
CA GLY A 121 -9.76 -2.49 16.36
C GLY A 121 -9.24 -3.38 17.50
N ASN A 122 -8.04 -3.96 17.34
CA ASN A 122 -7.40 -4.75 18.39
C ASN A 122 -6.86 -3.89 19.55
N PHE A 123 -6.49 -2.63 19.29
CA PHE A 123 -6.02 -1.68 20.31
C PHE A 123 -7.16 -0.98 21.03
N LYS A 124 -8.28 -0.71 20.36
CA LYS A 124 -9.39 0.15 20.80
C LYS A 124 -9.90 -0.13 22.22
N LYS A 125 -9.89 -1.38 22.67
CA LYS A 125 -10.38 -1.75 24.02
C LYS A 125 -9.44 -1.34 25.14
N ASN A 126 -8.15 -1.18 24.86
CA ASN A 126 -7.10 -1.03 25.86
C ASN A 126 -6.28 0.26 25.70
N HIS A 127 -6.40 0.96 24.58
CA HIS A 127 -5.63 2.16 24.24
C HIS A 127 -6.52 3.23 23.59
N LYS A 128 -5.96 4.43 23.41
CA LYS A 128 -6.60 5.54 22.65
C LYS A 128 -6.23 5.48 21.19
#